data_3fd7147020cc7d778510213b33d02afc
#
_entry.id   3fd7147020cc7d778510213b33d02afc
#
_cell.length_a   1.000
_cell.length_b   1.000
_cell.length_c   1.000
_cell.angle_alpha   90.00
_cell.angle_beta   90.00
_cell.angle_gamma   90.00
#
_symmetry.space_group_name_H-M   'P 1'
#
loop_
_entity.id
_entity.type
_entity.pdbx_description
1 polymer ?
#
loop_
_entity_poly.entity_id
_entity_poly.type
_entity_poly.pdbx_seq_one_letter_code
_entity_poly.pdbx_strand_id
1 'polypeptide(L)'
;FSGNQYEADRLLKEAHLIKNLKHPHIPVIYDIEQNIGEDNSSICIIEEYIDGKSLRQYVNDETETNGCLDIHEICRIGIELCCILEYLHSFNGEGILHMDIKPDNIMLDNYGKVKLIDFDNAVIAGCGMQVNNGSLLFAAPEQYSGEDAVEQSDIYSVGMVILFMISHGKIRTYENHNLSGAAERYSVLYHLINKSLHHQWGLRYESVTLVREELESIMKMGGGTFEKLSYVIQVAGEKPGIGVTNAVMSMAHFFRNNQYDCVVVDKSGNDYLHREIVRSTLMPEGFYLYDNIKVIPDYYN
;
A
#
# COMPACT_ATOMS: atom_id res chain seq x y z
N PHE A 1 16.91 23.47 -17.49
CA PHE A 1 15.90 24.25 -16.74
C PHE A 1 16.37 25.69 -16.64
N SER A 2 15.60 26.67 -17.11
CA SER A 2 15.77 28.10 -16.84
C SER A 2 14.66 28.53 -15.90
N GLY A 3 14.92 28.41 -14.61
CA GLY A 3 14.00 28.78 -13.54
C GLY A 3 14.54 29.97 -12.74
N ASN A 4 13.76 30.44 -11.77
CA ASN A 4 14.26 31.46 -10.84
C ASN A 4 15.33 30.83 -9.90
N GLN A 5 16.13 31.67 -9.23
CA GLN A 5 17.23 31.22 -8.35
C GLN A 5 16.81 30.19 -7.29
N TYR A 6 15.58 30.28 -6.81
CA TYR A 6 15.02 29.35 -5.79
C TYR A 6 14.85 27.94 -6.36
N GLU A 7 14.35 27.79 -7.59
CA GLU A 7 14.20 26.48 -8.25
C GLU A 7 15.57 25.87 -8.57
N ALA A 8 16.53 26.68 -8.99
CA ALA A 8 17.91 26.25 -9.24
C ALA A 8 18.57 25.71 -7.96
N ASP A 9 18.44 26.42 -6.83
CA ASP A 9 19.01 26.00 -5.54
C ASP A 9 18.35 24.71 -5.01
N ARG A 10 17.06 24.54 -5.26
CA ARG A 10 16.33 23.30 -4.92
C ARG A 10 16.86 22.11 -5.71
N LEU A 11 16.93 22.22 -7.04
CA LEU A 11 17.46 21.18 -7.92
C LEU A 11 18.91 20.80 -7.57
N LEU A 12 19.75 21.79 -7.20
CA LEU A 12 21.12 21.52 -6.76
C LEU A 12 21.19 20.72 -5.47
N LYS A 13 20.37 21.08 -4.48
CA LYS A 13 20.33 20.33 -3.21
C LYS A 13 19.94 18.89 -3.42
N GLU A 14 18.92 18.68 -4.22
CA GLU A 14 18.42 17.38 -4.60
C GLU A 14 19.49 16.57 -5.35
N ALA A 15 20.06 17.12 -6.42
CA ALA A 15 21.10 16.45 -7.17
C ALA A 15 22.31 16.07 -6.29
N HIS A 16 22.69 16.91 -5.31
CA HIS A 16 23.75 16.59 -4.35
C HIS A 16 23.34 15.50 -3.36
N LEU A 17 22.08 15.47 -2.95
CA LEU A 17 21.57 14.40 -2.09
C LEU A 17 21.68 13.05 -2.82
N ILE A 18 21.17 12.97 -4.05
CA ILE A 18 21.13 11.75 -4.85
C ILE A 18 22.54 11.32 -5.28
N LYS A 19 23.45 12.26 -5.60
CA LYS A 19 24.82 11.95 -6.01
C LYS A 19 25.58 11.08 -4.99
N ASN A 20 25.20 11.15 -3.72
CA ASN A 20 25.80 10.36 -2.65
C ASN A 20 25.13 9.00 -2.45
N LEU A 21 23.96 8.74 -3.08
CA LEU A 21 23.28 7.46 -2.99
C LEU A 21 24.03 6.41 -3.84
N LYS A 22 24.27 5.24 -3.24
CA LYS A 22 24.91 4.12 -3.93
C LYS A 22 24.05 2.87 -3.74
N HIS A 23 23.12 2.69 -4.62
CA HIS A 23 22.22 1.55 -4.60
C HIS A 23 21.96 1.05 -6.02
N PRO A 24 21.97 -0.29 -6.28
CA PRO A 24 21.81 -0.84 -7.63
C PRO A 24 20.47 -0.49 -8.29
N HIS A 25 19.47 -0.11 -7.51
CA HIS A 25 18.12 0.23 -7.94
C HIS A 25 17.84 1.73 -7.94
N ILE A 26 18.86 2.58 -7.75
CA ILE A 26 18.79 4.04 -7.89
C ILE A 26 19.73 4.45 -9.03
N PRO A 27 19.31 5.32 -9.96
CA PRO A 27 20.17 5.79 -11.02
C PRO A 27 21.43 6.48 -10.49
N VAL A 28 22.56 6.22 -11.13
CA VAL A 28 23.81 6.88 -10.79
C VAL A 28 23.81 8.28 -11.40
N ILE A 29 24.05 9.31 -10.59
CA ILE A 29 24.36 10.64 -11.08
C ILE A 29 25.84 10.70 -11.41
N TYR A 30 26.16 10.84 -12.71
CA TYR A 30 27.52 10.95 -13.19
C TYR A 30 28.11 12.33 -12.96
N ASP A 31 27.33 13.37 -13.28
CA ASP A 31 27.77 14.74 -13.09
C ASP A 31 26.62 15.72 -12.92
N ILE A 32 26.95 16.89 -12.37
CA ILE A 32 26.02 18.02 -12.19
C ILE A 32 26.75 19.26 -12.67
N GLU A 33 26.31 19.82 -13.81
CA GLU A 33 26.85 21.05 -14.38
C GLU A 33 25.94 22.23 -14.06
N GLN A 34 26.53 23.30 -13.54
CA GLN A 34 25.83 24.53 -13.25
C GLN A 34 26.40 25.65 -14.15
N ASN A 35 25.56 26.19 -15.01
CA ASN A 35 25.89 27.41 -15.77
C ASN A 35 25.21 28.60 -15.10
N ILE A 36 26.03 29.48 -14.53
CA ILE A 36 25.57 30.74 -13.92
C ILE A 36 25.83 31.85 -14.95
N GLY A 37 24.77 32.26 -15.66
CA GLY A 37 24.80 33.42 -16.56
C GLY A 37 24.12 34.64 -15.93
N GLU A 38 24.45 35.86 -16.36
CA GLU A 38 23.84 37.08 -15.80
C GLU A 38 22.32 37.14 -16.02
N ASP A 39 21.79 36.47 -17.07
CA ASP A 39 20.34 36.46 -17.40
C ASP A 39 19.68 35.08 -17.30
N ASN A 40 20.45 34.00 -17.19
CA ASN A 40 19.91 32.63 -17.11
C ASN A 40 20.83 31.69 -16.32
N SER A 41 20.36 31.19 -15.19
CA SER A 41 21.01 30.08 -14.50
C SER A 41 20.38 28.77 -14.96
N SER A 42 21.19 27.80 -15.38
CA SER A 42 20.74 26.47 -15.78
C SER A 42 21.53 25.41 -15.05
N ILE A 43 20.83 24.33 -14.66
CA ILE A 43 21.43 23.14 -14.07
C ILE A 43 21.20 21.99 -15.05
N CYS A 44 22.24 21.23 -15.31
CA CYS A 44 22.22 20.02 -16.09
C CYS A 44 22.66 18.86 -15.19
N ILE A 45 21.81 17.88 -15.01
CA ILE A 45 22.10 16.63 -14.28
C ILE A 45 22.35 15.56 -15.33
N ILE A 46 23.51 14.91 -15.26
CA ILE A 46 23.90 13.81 -16.13
C ILE A 46 23.75 12.53 -15.29
N GLU A 47 22.79 11.70 -15.63
CA GLU A 47 22.45 10.50 -14.87
C GLU A 47 22.44 9.24 -15.74
N GLU A 48 22.38 8.08 -15.09
CA GLU A 48 22.24 6.77 -15.72
C GLU A 48 20.97 6.74 -16.56
N TYR A 49 21.12 6.43 -17.85
CA TYR A 49 19.98 6.15 -18.71
C TYR A 49 19.45 4.74 -18.42
N ILE A 50 18.17 4.65 -18.09
CA ILE A 50 17.50 3.37 -17.84
C ILE A 50 16.80 2.94 -19.13
N ASP A 51 17.34 1.90 -19.76
CA ASP A 51 16.71 1.27 -20.92
C ASP A 51 15.60 0.32 -20.41
N GLY A 52 14.36 0.78 -20.44
CA GLY A 52 13.23 0.07 -19.85
C GLY A 52 11.92 0.82 -20.01
N LYS A 53 10.92 0.40 -19.24
CA LYS A 53 9.58 0.98 -19.22
C LYS A 53 9.22 1.45 -17.82
N SER A 54 8.38 2.49 -17.71
CA SER A 54 7.77 2.81 -16.43
C SER A 54 6.84 1.68 -15.97
N LEU A 55 6.67 1.53 -14.66
CA LEU A 55 5.73 0.55 -14.10
C LEU A 55 4.31 0.78 -14.65
N ARG A 56 3.93 2.03 -14.91
CA ARG A 56 2.66 2.34 -15.56
C ARG A 56 2.54 1.70 -16.94
N GLN A 57 3.55 1.85 -17.78
CA GLN A 57 3.58 1.26 -19.12
C GLN A 57 3.57 -0.27 -19.02
N TYR A 58 4.40 -0.82 -18.14
CA TYR A 58 4.49 -2.26 -17.91
C TYR A 58 3.14 -2.87 -17.51
N VAL A 59 2.45 -2.27 -16.52
CA VAL A 59 1.12 -2.74 -16.07
C VAL A 59 0.09 -2.69 -17.20
N ASN A 60 0.11 -1.63 -18.02
CA ASN A 60 -0.80 -1.51 -19.16
C ASN A 60 -0.52 -2.60 -20.21
N ASP A 61 0.74 -2.80 -20.60
CA ASP A 61 1.15 -3.80 -21.59
C ASP A 61 0.79 -5.23 -21.10
N GLU A 62 1.07 -5.56 -19.84
CA GLU A 62 0.72 -6.85 -19.24
C GLU A 62 -0.79 -7.06 -19.16
N THR A 63 -1.53 -6.03 -18.83
CA THR A 63 -3.00 -6.10 -18.78
C THR A 63 -3.60 -6.32 -20.16
N GLU A 64 -3.06 -5.66 -21.19
CA GLU A 64 -3.51 -5.85 -22.57
C GLU A 64 -3.17 -7.23 -23.12
N THR A 65 -2.00 -7.77 -22.76
CA THR A 65 -1.50 -9.05 -23.28
C THR A 65 -2.02 -10.25 -22.51
N ASN A 66 -1.94 -10.20 -21.17
CA ASN A 66 -2.18 -11.32 -20.26
C ASN A 66 -3.47 -11.15 -19.42
N GLY A 67 -4.13 -10.02 -19.52
CA GLY A 67 -5.34 -9.68 -18.77
C GLY A 67 -5.09 -9.27 -17.31
N CYS A 68 -3.95 -9.64 -16.73
CA CYS A 68 -3.60 -9.32 -15.34
C CYS A 68 -2.11 -9.57 -15.07
N LEU A 69 -1.57 -8.96 -14.02
CA LEU A 69 -0.24 -9.32 -13.52
C LEU A 69 -0.30 -10.59 -12.68
N ASP A 70 0.80 -11.35 -12.71
CA ASP A 70 1.00 -12.45 -11.78
C ASP A 70 1.29 -11.93 -10.36
N ILE A 71 0.79 -12.63 -9.34
CA ILE A 71 0.98 -12.23 -7.94
C ILE A 71 2.46 -12.26 -7.53
N HIS A 72 3.23 -13.21 -8.06
CA HIS A 72 4.68 -13.27 -7.78
C HIS A 72 5.39 -12.06 -8.34
N GLU A 73 4.98 -11.58 -9.52
CA GLU A 73 5.54 -10.38 -10.13
C GLU A 73 5.19 -9.12 -9.34
N ILE A 74 3.95 -9.01 -8.84
CA ILE A 74 3.53 -7.92 -7.95
C ILE A 74 4.37 -7.92 -6.67
N CYS A 75 4.51 -9.10 -6.03
CA CYS A 75 5.33 -9.23 -4.82
C CYS A 75 6.80 -8.91 -5.10
N ARG A 76 7.37 -9.39 -6.21
CA ARG A 76 8.76 -9.12 -6.59
C ARG A 76 9.02 -7.63 -6.73
N ILE A 77 8.18 -6.92 -7.49
CA ILE A 77 8.29 -5.46 -7.68
C ILE A 77 8.15 -4.74 -6.34
N GLY A 78 7.17 -5.14 -5.51
CA GLY A 78 6.98 -4.58 -4.18
C GLY A 78 8.17 -4.79 -3.25
N ILE A 79 8.76 -5.99 -3.25
CA ILE A 79 9.96 -6.33 -2.45
C ILE A 79 11.15 -5.47 -2.88
N GLU A 80 11.43 -5.38 -4.20
CA GLU A 80 12.54 -4.56 -4.69
C GLU A 80 12.35 -3.07 -4.35
N LEU A 81 11.11 -2.55 -4.44
CA LEU A 81 10.78 -1.20 -4.03
C LEU A 81 11.01 -0.98 -2.52
N CYS A 82 10.56 -1.93 -1.69
CA CYS A 82 10.82 -1.87 -0.25
C CYS A 82 12.32 -1.89 0.08
N CYS A 83 13.14 -2.68 -0.63
CA CYS A 83 14.60 -2.69 -0.44
C CYS A 83 15.24 -1.32 -0.75
N ILE A 84 14.74 -0.61 -1.77
CA ILE A 84 15.20 0.75 -2.07
C ILE A 84 14.86 1.68 -0.91
N LEU A 85 13.63 1.60 -0.40
CA LEU A 85 13.16 2.45 0.69
C LEU A 85 13.85 2.14 2.02
N GLU A 86 14.16 0.88 2.33
CA GLU A 86 14.98 0.51 3.49
C GLU A 86 16.35 1.21 3.44
N TYR A 87 16.98 1.20 2.27
CA TYR A 87 18.25 1.89 2.08
C TYR A 87 18.10 3.41 2.28
N LEU A 88 17.05 4.03 1.70
CA LEU A 88 16.79 5.46 1.84
C LEU A 88 16.48 5.84 3.29
N HIS A 89 15.55 5.15 3.94
CA HIS A 89 15.11 5.46 5.31
C HIS A 89 16.23 5.25 6.34
N SER A 90 17.26 4.45 6.03
CA SER A 90 18.43 4.26 6.90
C SER A 90 19.66 5.10 6.50
N PHE A 91 19.56 5.92 5.45
CA PHE A 91 20.72 6.59 4.87
C PHE A 91 21.36 7.57 5.85
N ASN A 92 22.66 7.40 6.09
CA ASN A 92 23.51 8.23 6.96
C ASN A 92 22.97 8.41 8.41
N GLY A 93 22.02 7.60 8.85
CA GLY A 93 21.40 7.70 10.19
C GLY A 93 20.36 8.83 10.34
N GLU A 94 20.18 9.65 9.33
CA GLU A 94 19.15 10.70 9.30
C GLU A 94 17.92 10.25 8.50
N GLY A 95 18.13 9.38 7.51
CA GLY A 95 17.08 8.88 6.63
C GLY A 95 16.65 9.89 5.54
N ILE A 96 16.21 9.35 4.42
CA ILE A 96 15.63 10.08 3.29
C ILE A 96 14.26 9.53 3.00
N LEU A 97 13.26 10.38 2.93
CA LEU A 97 11.90 10.07 2.51
C LEU A 97 11.73 10.47 1.05
N HIS A 98 11.18 9.59 0.22
CA HIS A 98 11.06 9.86 -1.22
C HIS A 98 9.89 10.79 -1.57
N MET A 99 8.74 10.60 -0.92
CA MET A 99 7.54 11.46 -0.93
C MET A 99 6.79 11.57 -2.28
N ASP A 100 7.27 10.95 -3.36
CA ASP A 100 6.57 10.90 -4.66
C ASP A 100 6.69 9.53 -5.35
N ILE A 101 6.45 8.47 -4.57
CA ILE A 101 6.43 7.10 -5.10
C ILE A 101 5.15 6.89 -5.90
N LYS A 102 5.30 6.65 -7.19
CA LYS A 102 4.19 6.42 -8.13
C LYS A 102 4.65 5.55 -9.31
N PRO A 103 3.73 4.92 -10.06
CA PRO A 103 4.10 4.05 -11.17
C PRO A 103 4.91 4.72 -12.29
N ASP A 104 4.85 6.05 -12.39
CA ASP A 104 5.63 6.82 -13.38
C ASP A 104 7.09 6.98 -12.95
N ASN A 105 7.35 6.99 -11.64
CA ASN A 105 8.68 7.15 -11.04
C ASN A 105 9.37 5.81 -10.74
N ILE A 106 8.74 4.70 -11.12
CA ILE A 106 9.28 3.34 -11.00
C ILE A 106 9.53 2.81 -12.41
N MET A 107 10.79 2.50 -12.73
CA MET A 107 11.20 1.91 -14.00
C MET A 107 11.50 0.42 -13.84
N LEU A 108 11.14 -0.37 -14.83
CA LEU A 108 11.64 -1.74 -14.99
C LEU A 108 12.60 -1.75 -16.18
N ASP A 109 13.85 -2.13 -15.92
CA ASP A 109 14.85 -2.26 -16.99
C ASP A 109 14.56 -3.50 -17.87
N ASN A 110 15.32 -3.68 -18.94
CA ASN A 110 15.15 -4.79 -19.88
C ASN A 110 15.39 -6.17 -19.24
N TYR A 111 15.90 -6.24 -18.02
CA TYR A 111 16.05 -7.45 -17.21
C TYR A 111 14.94 -7.62 -16.17
N GLY A 112 13.97 -6.70 -16.16
CA GLY A 112 12.87 -6.66 -15.21
C GLY A 112 13.24 -6.12 -13.82
N LYS A 113 14.45 -5.53 -13.63
CA LYS A 113 14.83 -4.94 -12.34
C LYS A 113 14.17 -3.60 -12.13
N VAL A 114 13.72 -3.39 -10.91
CA VAL A 114 13.12 -2.13 -10.49
C VAL A 114 14.21 -1.06 -10.30
N LYS A 115 13.96 0.13 -10.82
CA LYS A 115 14.74 1.35 -10.58
C LYS A 115 13.78 2.45 -10.11
N LEU A 116 14.08 3.10 -8.99
CA LEU A 116 13.32 4.26 -8.50
C LEU A 116 13.99 5.53 -8.97
N ILE A 117 13.22 6.37 -9.63
CA ILE A 117 13.69 7.62 -10.28
C ILE A 117 12.93 8.81 -9.70
N ASP A 118 13.41 10.02 -10.01
CA ASP A 118 12.73 11.29 -9.68
C ASP A 118 12.62 11.54 -8.16
N PHE A 119 13.66 12.14 -7.62
CA PHE A 119 13.77 12.47 -6.20
C PHE A 119 13.42 13.95 -5.90
N ASP A 120 12.66 14.60 -6.79
CA ASP A 120 12.34 16.04 -6.71
C ASP A 120 11.62 16.42 -5.40
N ASN A 121 10.90 15.49 -4.81
CA ASN A 121 10.17 15.68 -3.56
C ASN A 121 10.84 15.03 -2.34
N ALA A 122 12.03 14.44 -2.52
CA ALA A 122 12.73 13.77 -1.44
C ALA A 122 13.18 14.75 -0.36
N VAL A 123 13.03 14.32 0.90
CA VAL A 123 13.39 15.12 2.07
C VAL A 123 14.16 14.30 3.09
N ILE A 124 14.98 14.94 3.91
CA ILE A 124 15.61 14.30 5.06
C ILE A 124 14.55 14.12 6.15
N ALA A 125 14.46 12.92 6.73
CA ALA A 125 13.51 12.61 7.77
C ALA A 125 13.72 13.51 9.01
N GLY A 126 12.63 13.95 9.63
CA GLY A 126 12.70 14.77 10.84
C GLY A 126 13.09 16.25 10.64
N CYS A 127 13.30 16.70 9.39
CA CYS A 127 13.62 18.11 9.15
C CYS A 127 12.43 19.08 9.29
N GLY A 128 11.24 18.62 9.69
CA GLY A 128 10.04 19.45 9.80
C GLY A 128 9.60 20.09 8.48
N MET A 129 9.99 19.49 7.35
CA MET A 129 9.60 19.98 6.02
C MET A 129 8.20 19.45 5.68
N GLN A 130 7.29 20.38 5.49
CA GLN A 130 5.97 20.07 4.94
C GLN A 130 6.11 19.89 3.42
N VAL A 131 5.85 18.70 2.94
CA VAL A 131 5.82 18.43 1.50
C VAL A 131 4.38 18.57 1.02
N ASN A 132 4.02 19.75 0.54
CA ASN A 132 2.69 20.02 -0.01
C ASN A 132 2.55 19.59 -1.48
N ASN A 133 3.47 18.77 -1.97
CA ASN A 133 3.53 18.30 -3.34
C ASN A 133 3.53 16.77 -3.35
N GLY A 134 2.67 16.19 -4.13
CA GLY A 134 2.61 14.77 -4.41
C GLY A 134 1.58 14.52 -5.49
N SER A 135 1.69 13.41 -6.17
CA SER A 135 0.67 13.01 -7.16
C SER A 135 -0.61 12.64 -6.42
N LEU A 136 -1.67 13.46 -6.57
CA LEU A 136 -2.96 13.39 -5.85
C LEU A 136 -3.50 11.99 -5.54
N LEU A 137 -3.15 10.99 -6.33
CA LEU A 137 -3.64 9.63 -6.18
C LEU A 137 -2.73 8.74 -5.32
N PHE A 138 -1.42 9.02 -5.26
CA PHE A 138 -0.42 8.16 -4.63
C PHE A 138 0.14 8.73 -3.34
N ALA A 139 0.00 10.04 -3.12
CA ALA A 139 0.50 10.70 -1.94
C ALA A 139 -0.39 10.44 -0.71
N ALA A 140 0.26 10.32 0.43
CA ALA A 140 -0.40 10.05 1.70
C ALA A 140 -1.22 11.26 2.20
N PRO A 141 -2.30 11.05 2.98
CA PRO A 141 -3.17 12.13 3.48
C PRO A 141 -2.42 13.23 4.22
N GLU A 142 -1.42 12.89 5.04
CA GLU A 142 -0.60 13.83 5.79
C GLU A 142 0.19 14.79 4.90
N GLN A 143 0.53 14.41 3.67
CA GLN A 143 1.21 15.27 2.71
C GLN A 143 0.35 16.47 2.26
N TYR A 144 -0.97 16.39 2.44
CA TYR A 144 -1.92 17.46 2.12
C TYR A 144 -2.44 18.20 3.36
N SER A 145 -2.32 17.60 4.54
CA SER A 145 -2.79 18.22 5.80
C SER A 145 -1.78 19.21 6.40
N GLY A 146 -0.56 19.27 5.85
CA GLY A 146 0.51 20.12 6.38
C GLY A 146 1.18 19.53 7.61
N GLU A 147 1.07 18.22 7.80
CA GLU A 147 1.83 17.48 8.81
C GLU A 147 3.26 17.22 8.33
N ASP A 148 4.14 16.87 9.26
CA ASP A 148 5.52 16.52 8.92
C ASP A 148 5.59 15.23 8.11
N ALA A 149 6.55 15.17 7.18
CA ALA A 149 6.84 13.97 6.41
C ALA A 149 7.37 12.85 7.34
N VAL A 150 6.83 11.65 7.19
CA VAL A 150 7.19 10.45 7.97
C VAL A 150 7.43 9.25 7.04
N GLU A 151 8.17 8.25 7.52
CA GLU A 151 8.43 7.02 6.74
C GLU A 151 7.12 6.33 6.29
N GLN A 152 6.08 6.44 7.11
CA GLN A 152 4.76 5.89 6.82
C GLN A 152 4.08 6.55 5.62
N SER A 153 4.53 7.72 5.18
CA SER A 153 4.05 8.37 3.95
C SER A 153 4.52 7.59 2.71
N ASP A 154 5.79 7.16 2.69
CA ASP A 154 6.30 6.29 1.63
C ASP A 154 5.63 4.90 1.66
N ILE A 155 5.36 4.35 2.85
CA ILE A 155 4.62 3.08 3.01
C ILE A 155 3.21 3.18 2.41
N TYR A 156 2.51 4.30 2.61
CA TYR A 156 1.23 4.55 1.96
C TYR A 156 1.36 4.50 0.45
N SER A 157 2.34 5.17 -0.11
CA SER A 157 2.60 5.20 -1.56
C SER A 157 2.93 3.82 -2.12
N VAL A 158 3.69 2.99 -1.38
CA VAL A 158 3.91 1.56 -1.73
C VAL A 158 2.58 0.81 -1.79
N GLY A 159 1.72 0.97 -0.79
CA GLY A 159 0.38 0.38 -0.77
C GLY A 159 -0.45 0.77 -2.00
N MET A 160 -0.39 2.06 -2.38
CA MET A 160 -1.06 2.58 -3.59
C MET A 160 -0.48 2.01 -4.88
N VAL A 161 0.84 1.80 -4.96
CA VAL A 161 1.49 1.16 -6.12
C VAL A 161 1.05 -0.30 -6.24
N ILE A 162 1.00 -1.05 -5.13
CA ILE A 162 0.49 -2.44 -5.14
C ILE A 162 -0.98 -2.46 -5.57
N LEU A 163 -1.79 -1.56 -5.03
CA LEU A 163 -3.20 -1.42 -5.42
C LEU A 163 -3.34 -1.08 -6.92
N PHE A 164 -2.47 -0.21 -7.45
CA PHE A 164 -2.43 0.11 -8.88
C PHE A 164 -2.15 -1.14 -9.73
N MET A 165 -1.20 -1.97 -9.33
CA MET A 165 -0.87 -3.21 -10.05
C MET A 165 -2.05 -4.20 -10.05
N ILE A 166 -2.70 -4.45 -8.90
CA ILE A 166 -3.83 -5.40 -8.81
C ILE A 166 -5.10 -4.88 -9.47
N SER A 167 -5.26 -3.56 -9.60
CA SER A 167 -6.39 -2.92 -10.29
C SER A 167 -6.16 -2.72 -11.79
N HIS A 168 -5.06 -3.28 -12.32
CA HIS A 168 -4.72 -3.19 -13.74
C HIS A 168 -4.63 -1.73 -14.23
N GLY A 169 -4.06 -0.84 -13.42
CA GLY A 169 -3.90 0.57 -13.74
C GLY A 169 -5.18 1.41 -13.64
N LYS A 170 -6.31 0.84 -13.23
CA LYS A 170 -7.64 1.49 -13.27
C LYS A 170 -8.04 2.22 -11.99
N ILE A 171 -7.12 2.61 -11.15
CA ILE A 171 -7.43 3.42 -9.96
C ILE A 171 -7.86 4.82 -10.41
N ARG A 172 -9.08 5.25 -10.02
CA ARG A 172 -9.59 6.60 -10.29
C ARG A 172 -9.70 7.46 -9.04
N THR A 173 -10.05 6.86 -7.90
CA THR A 173 -10.10 7.51 -6.58
C THR A 173 -9.95 6.47 -5.49
N TYR A 174 -9.43 6.87 -4.32
CA TYR A 174 -9.30 6.00 -3.15
C TYR A 174 -10.65 5.43 -2.66
N GLU A 175 -11.74 6.21 -2.77
CA GLU A 175 -13.05 5.85 -2.22
C GLU A 175 -13.83 4.81 -3.06
N ASN A 176 -13.46 4.58 -4.31
CA ASN A 176 -14.19 3.73 -5.25
C ASN A 176 -13.50 2.39 -5.53
N HIS A 177 -12.80 1.81 -4.54
CA HIS A 177 -12.16 0.51 -4.69
C HIS A 177 -13.17 -0.64 -4.60
N ASN A 178 -14.05 -0.71 -5.58
CA ASN A 178 -14.83 -1.91 -5.77
C ASN A 178 -13.94 -2.98 -6.41
N LEU A 179 -13.12 -3.62 -5.57
CA LEU A 179 -12.20 -4.70 -5.93
C LEU A 179 -12.93 -6.02 -6.25
N SER A 180 -14.24 -5.97 -6.48
CA SER A 180 -15.11 -7.14 -6.59
C SER A 180 -14.73 -8.16 -7.67
N GLY A 181 -13.96 -7.78 -8.67
CA GLY A 181 -13.47 -8.71 -9.71
C GLY A 181 -12.03 -9.20 -9.52
N ALA A 182 -11.19 -8.42 -8.82
CA ALA A 182 -9.80 -8.79 -8.47
C ALA A 182 -9.72 -9.49 -7.10
N ALA A 183 -10.83 -9.46 -6.35
CA ALA A 183 -10.91 -9.82 -4.94
C ALA A 183 -10.39 -11.23 -4.64
N GLU A 184 -10.77 -12.24 -5.41
CA GLU A 184 -10.36 -13.62 -5.12
C GLU A 184 -8.89 -13.87 -5.46
N ARG A 185 -8.41 -13.34 -6.59
CA ARG A 185 -7.05 -13.59 -7.08
C ARG A 185 -5.95 -12.99 -6.20
N TYR A 186 -6.20 -11.81 -5.65
CA TYR A 186 -5.22 -11.04 -4.86
C TYR A 186 -5.61 -10.87 -3.40
N SER A 187 -6.51 -11.73 -2.90
CA SER A 187 -7.07 -11.62 -1.53
C SER A 187 -6.00 -11.56 -0.44
N VAL A 188 -4.88 -12.22 -0.64
CA VAL A 188 -3.74 -12.21 0.30
C VAL A 188 -3.05 -10.86 0.42
N LEU A 189 -3.11 -10.02 -0.61
CA LEU A 189 -2.54 -8.67 -0.59
C LEU A 189 -3.45 -7.65 0.09
N TYR A 190 -4.72 -7.98 0.36
CA TYR A 190 -5.66 -7.02 0.93
C TYR A 190 -5.30 -6.55 2.33
N HIS A 191 -4.82 -7.46 3.19
CA HIS A 191 -4.39 -7.06 4.53
C HIS A 191 -3.25 -6.04 4.44
N LEU A 192 -2.23 -6.34 3.65
CA LEU A 192 -1.09 -5.47 3.42
C LEU A 192 -1.53 -4.11 2.86
N ILE A 193 -2.36 -4.11 1.81
CA ILE A 193 -2.86 -2.87 1.18
C ILE A 193 -3.64 -2.04 2.19
N ASN A 194 -4.64 -2.63 2.86
CA ASN A 194 -5.49 -1.91 3.80
C ASN A 194 -4.69 -1.32 4.97
N LYS A 195 -3.71 -2.06 5.49
CA LYS A 195 -2.84 -1.57 6.56
C LYS A 195 -1.93 -0.45 6.08
N SER A 196 -1.32 -0.58 4.90
CA SER A 196 -0.48 0.47 4.30
C SER A 196 -1.26 1.74 4.00
N LEU A 197 -2.53 1.62 3.57
CA LEU A 197 -3.39 2.73 3.18
C LEU A 197 -4.22 3.31 4.33
N HIS A 198 -3.92 2.95 5.58
CA HIS A 198 -4.66 3.51 6.70
C HIS A 198 -4.52 5.03 6.74
N HIS A 199 -5.64 5.74 6.97
CA HIS A 199 -5.66 7.21 6.97
C HIS A 199 -4.70 7.79 8.01
N GLN A 200 -4.72 7.27 9.24
CA GLN A 200 -3.80 7.65 10.30
C GLN A 200 -2.47 6.92 10.11
N TRP A 201 -1.37 7.65 9.90
CA TRP A 201 -0.06 7.08 9.63
C TRP A 201 0.44 6.15 10.76
N GLY A 202 0.15 6.45 12.03
CA GLY A 202 0.52 5.61 13.18
C GLY A 202 -0.16 4.23 13.24
N LEU A 203 -1.16 3.96 12.39
CA LEU A 203 -1.82 2.66 12.26
C LEU A 203 -1.35 1.85 11.04
N ARG A 204 -0.42 2.39 10.24
CA ARG A 204 0.26 1.68 9.16
C ARG A 204 1.35 0.75 9.72
N TYR A 205 2.18 0.20 8.85
CA TYR A 205 3.38 -0.52 9.27
C TYR A 205 4.38 0.45 9.91
N GLU A 206 5.08 -0.02 10.95
CA GLU A 206 6.10 0.78 11.65
C GLU A 206 7.30 1.08 10.74
N SER A 207 7.63 0.16 9.82
CA SER A 207 8.72 0.33 8.86
C SER A 207 8.40 -0.37 7.54
N VAL A 208 9.07 0.05 6.48
CA VAL A 208 8.97 -0.59 5.16
C VAL A 208 9.51 -2.03 5.18
N THR A 209 10.40 -2.37 6.11
CA THR A 209 10.90 -3.73 6.33
C THR A 209 9.77 -4.71 6.63
N LEU A 210 8.80 -4.32 7.47
CA LEU A 210 7.64 -5.16 7.77
C LEU A 210 6.75 -5.38 6.55
N VAL A 211 6.63 -4.39 5.68
CA VAL A 211 5.92 -4.54 4.39
C VAL A 211 6.64 -5.56 3.50
N ARG A 212 7.98 -5.45 3.40
CA ARG A 212 8.80 -6.39 2.62
C ARG A 212 8.67 -7.82 3.13
N GLU A 213 8.78 -8.02 4.44
CA GLU A 213 8.68 -9.35 5.07
C GLU A 213 7.31 -10.00 4.81
N GLU A 214 6.23 -9.22 4.83
CA GLU A 214 4.90 -9.73 4.50
C GLU A 214 4.79 -10.10 3.01
N LEU A 215 5.33 -9.28 2.09
CA LEU A 215 5.39 -9.61 0.66
C LEU A 215 6.22 -10.88 0.39
N GLU A 216 7.36 -11.04 1.07
CA GLU A 216 8.17 -12.26 0.99
C GLU A 216 7.43 -13.49 1.51
N SER A 217 6.64 -13.33 2.57
CA SER A 217 5.82 -14.42 3.10
C SER A 217 4.75 -14.84 2.11
N ILE A 218 4.07 -13.87 1.48
CA ILE A 218 3.08 -14.11 0.42
C ILE A 218 3.74 -14.84 -0.77
N MET A 219 4.92 -14.40 -1.19
CA MET A 219 5.67 -15.01 -2.29
C MET A 219 6.07 -16.46 -1.98
N LYS A 220 6.50 -16.76 -0.74
CA LYS A 220 6.91 -18.10 -0.30
C LYS A 220 5.73 -19.08 -0.18
N MET A 221 4.53 -18.59 0.12
CA MET A 221 3.34 -19.41 0.22
C MET A 221 2.93 -20.04 -1.11
N GLY A 222 3.56 -19.60 -2.22
CA GLY A 222 3.37 -20.16 -3.58
C GLY A 222 1.98 -19.84 -4.13
N GLY A 223 1.85 -19.73 -5.46
CA GLY A 223 0.57 -19.48 -6.15
C GLY A 223 -0.45 -20.64 -6.10
N GLY A 224 -0.43 -21.46 -5.04
CA GLY A 224 -1.52 -22.36 -4.72
C GLY A 224 -2.73 -21.53 -4.30
N THR A 225 -3.92 -22.00 -4.62
CA THR A 225 -5.17 -21.50 -4.06
C THR A 225 -4.97 -21.35 -2.55
N PHE A 226 -4.85 -20.09 -2.10
CA PHE A 226 -4.72 -19.83 -0.67
C PHE A 226 -5.94 -20.43 0.01
N GLU A 227 -5.72 -21.41 0.87
CA GLU A 227 -6.71 -21.71 1.87
C GLU A 227 -6.95 -20.40 2.61
N LYS A 228 -8.16 -19.88 2.48
CA LYS A 228 -8.61 -18.67 3.15
C LYS A 228 -8.19 -18.82 4.59
N LEU A 229 -7.20 -18.03 5.07
CA LEU A 229 -6.81 -18.07 6.48
C LEU A 229 -8.06 -17.71 7.30
N SER A 230 -8.68 -18.71 7.85
CA SER A 230 -9.88 -18.55 8.65
C SER A 230 -9.47 -18.57 10.12
N TYR A 231 -9.66 -17.46 10.79
CA TYR A 231 -9.51 -17.39 12.23
C TYR A 231 -10.84 -17.73 12.88
N VAL A 232 -10.80 -18.62 13.86
CA VAL A 232 -11.96 -18.90 14.72
C VAL A 232 -11.76 -18.16 16.04
N ILE A 233 -12.61 -17.18 16.30
CA ILE A 233 -12.63 -16.47 17.57
C ILE A 233 -13.79 -17.02 18.38
N GLN A 234 -13.48 -17.74 19.45
CA GLN A 234 -14.49 -18.25 20.37
C GLN A 234 -14.74 -17.24 21.48
N VAL A 235 -15.99 -16.81 21.62
CA VAL A 235 -16.43 -15.95 22.72
C VAL A 235 -17.35 -16.76 23.59
N ALA A 236 -16.98 -16.97 24.86
CA ALA A 236 -17.75 -17.71 25.81
C ALA A 236 -18.09 -16.84 27.04
N GLY A 237 -19.30 -17.02 27.59
CA GLY A 237 -19.73 -16.33 28.78
C GLY A 237 -19.97 -17.36 29.92
N GLU A 238 -19.60 -17.00 31.13
CA GLU A 238 -19.78 -17.85 32.31
C GLU A 238 -21.26 -17.99 32.75
N LYS A 239 -22.08 -17.01 32.38
CA LYS A 239 -23.51 -16.95 32.77
C LYS A 239 -24.37 -16.37 31.66
N PRO A 240 -25.65 -16.78 31.52
CA PRO A 240 -26.61 -16.14 30.66
C PRO A 240 -26.74 -14.64 30.98
N GLY A 241 -26.88 -13.79 29.94
CA GLY A 241 -27.10 -12.35 30.07
C GLY A 241 -25.86 -11.50 30.31
N ILE A 242 -24.64 -12.05 30.25
CA ILE A 242 -23.38 -11.27 30.44
C ILE A 242 -22.96 -10.47 29.21
N GLY A 243 -23.76 -10.44 28.15
CA GLY A 243 -23.53 -9.61 26.99
C GLY A 243 -22.68 -10.25 25.87
N VAL A 244 -22.51 -11.59 25.88
CA VAL A 244 -21.77 -12.33 24.85
C VAL A 244 -22.30 -12.02 23.45
N THR A 245 -23.63 -12.02 23.26
CA THR A 245 -24.28 -11.71 21.98
C THR A 245 -23.88 -10.32 21.48
N ASN A 246 -23.94 -9.31 22.35
CA ASN A 246 -23.54 -7.95 21.98
C ASN A 246 -22.05 -7.86 21.64
N ALA A 247 -21.19 -8.55 22.40
CA ALA A 247 -19.76 -8.58 22.14
C ALA A 247 -19.45 -9.22 20.78
N VAL A 248 -20.06 -10.38 20.49
CA VAL A 248 -19.88 -11.11 19.22
C VAL A 248 -20.37 -10.27 18.03
N MET A 249 -21.55 -9.66 18.14
CA MET A 249 -22.09 -8.84 17.08
C MET A 249 -21.27 -7.56 16.85
N SER A 250 -20.79 -6.92 17.93
CA SER A 250 -19.88 -5.77 17.81
C SER A 250 -18.56 -6.14 17.12
N MET A 251 -17.99 -7.29 17.46
CA MET A 251 -16.80 -7.82 16.78
C MET A 251 -17.08 -8.13 15.31
N ALA A 252 -18.21 -8.76 15.00
CA ALA A 252 -18.58 -9.07 13.62
C ALA A 252 -18.78 -7.78 12.79
N HIS A 253 -19.42 -6.77 13.35
CA HIS A 253 -19.53 -5.45 12.71
C HIS A 253 -18.17 -4.78 12.53
N PHE A 254 -17.30 -4.85 13.54
CA PHE A 254 -15.95 -4.34 13.44
C PHE A 254 -15.17 -5.01 12.28
N PHE A 255 -15.17 -6.34 12.22
CA PHE A 255 -14.51 -7.07 11.13
C PHE A 255 -15.11 -6.73 9.77
N ARG A 256 -16.44 -6.66 9.67
CA ARG A 256 -17.12 -6.32 8.44
C ARG A 256 -16.81 -4.90 7.96
N ASN A 257 -16.81 -3.93 8.86
CA ASN A 257 -16.47 -2.54 8.55
C ASN A 257 -15.00 -2.39 8.11
N ASN A 258 -14.13 -3.31 8.54
CA ASN A 258 -12.75 -3.41 8.08
C ASN A 258 -12.57 -4.40 6.92
N GLN A 259 -13.65 -4.71 6.20
CA GLN A 259 -13.69 -5.53 4.97
C GLN A 259 -13.27 -7.00 5.16
N TYR A 260 -13.30 -7.52 6.38
CA TYR A 260 -13.13 -8.94 6.61
C TYR A 260 -14.46 -9.68 6.40
N ASP A 261 -14.43 -10.77 5.64
CA ASP A 261 -15.55 -11.71 5.61
C ASP A 261 -15.67 -12.41 6.95
N CYS A 262 -16.77 -12.23 7.63
CA CYS A 262 -17.03 -12.89 8.90
C CYS A 262 -18.35 -13.64 8.89
N VAL A 263 -18.35 -14.76 9.56
CA VAL A 263 -19.54 -15.57 9.83
C VAL A 263 -19.64 -15.77 11.34
N VAL A 264 -20.80 -15.54 11.89
CA VAL A 264 -21.07 -15.83 13.29
C VAL A 264 -21.73 -17.21 13.36
N VAL A 265 -21.16 -18.11 14.15
CA VAL A 265 -21.73 -19.44 14.40
C VAL A 265 -22.20 -19.49 15.85
N ASP A 266 -23.51 -19.65 16.06
CA ASP A 266 -24.07 -19.81 17.38
C ASP A 266 -23.93 -21.28 17.84
N LYS A 267 -23.17 -21.52 18.89
CA LYS A 267 -22.96 -22.82 19.54
C LYS A 267 -23.58 -22.86 20.94
N SER A 268 -24.51 -21.96 21.24
CA SER A 268 -25.13 -21.91 22.58
C SER A 268 -26.11 -23.04 22.87
N GLY A 269 -26.53 -23.79 21.86
CA GLY A 269 -27.53 -24.84 21.93
C GLY A 269 -28.99 -24.36 22.19
N ASN A 270 -29.20 -23.04 22.23
CA ASN A 270 -30.47 -22.42 22.58
C ASN A 270 -31.02 -21.43 21.56
N ASP A 271 -30.41 -21.34 20.38
CA ASP A 271 -30.75 -20.35 19.31
C ASP A 271 -30.87 -18.91 19.83
N TYR A 272 -30.08 -18.55 20.82
CA TYR A 272 -30.19 -17.26 21.50
C TYR A 272 -29.88 -16.11 20.55
N LEU A 273 -28.90 -16.28 19.68
CA LEU A 273 -28.43 -15.23 18.79
C LEU A 273 -29.53 -14.80 17.81
N HIS A 274 -30.28 -15.73 17.23
CA HIS A 274 -31.30 -15.37 16.26
C HIS A 274 -32.58 -14.81 16.92
N ARG A 275 -32.88 -15.17 18.19
CA ARG A 275 -34.01 -14.62 18.94
C ARG A 275 -33.76 -13.18 19.38
N GLU A 276 -32.52 -12.82 19.69
CA GLU A 276 -32.12 -11.46 20.09
C GLU A 276 -31.96 -10.52 18.88
N ILE A 277 -31.72 -11.05 17.67
CA ILE A 277 -31.52 -10.25 16.46
C ILE A 277 -32.88 -9.97 15.78
N VAL A 278 -33.56 -8.92 16.20
CA VAL A 278 -34.92 -8.52 15.78
C VAL A 278 -35.07 -8.22 14.28
N ARG A 279 -33.96 -8.14 13.51
CA ARG A 279 -33.98 -7.78 12.08
C ARG A 279 -33.27 -8.80 11.19
N SER A 280 -33.12 -10.04 11.63
CA SER A 280 -32.52 -11.06 10.79
C SER A 280 -33.52 -11.64 9.78
N THR A 281 -33.06 -11.93 8.58
CA THR A 281 -33.82 -12.58 7.52
C THR A 281 -33.29 -14.01 7.35
N LEU A 282 -34.18 -15.02 7.50
CA LEU A 282 -33.80 -16.42 7.21
C LEU A 282 -33.65 -16.58 5.70
N MET A 283 -32.50 -17.07 5.29
CA MET A 283 -32.18 -17.35 3.89
C MET A 283 -32.52 -18.80 3.52
N PRO A 284 -32.85 -19.09 2.25
CA PRO A 284 -33.18 -20.45 1.78
C PRO A 284 -32.12 -21.51 2.13
N GLU A 285 -30.86 -21.10 2.22
CA GLU A 285 -29.72 -21.96 2.55
C GLU A 285 -29.58 -22.26 4.05
N GLY A 286 -30.54 -21.83 4.88
CA GLY A 286 -30.59 -22.18 6.30
C GLY A 286 -29.75 -21.35 7.24
N PHE A 287 -29.34 -20.16 6.85
CA PHE A 287 -28.67 -19.18 7.72
C PHE A 287 -29.49 -17.88 7.83
N TYR A 288 -29.21 -17.10 8.86
CA TYR A 288 -29.80 -15.77 9.02
C TYR A 288 -28.84 -14.70 8.48
N LEU A 289 -29.40 -13.66 7.84
CA LEU A 289 -28.67 -12.49 7.42
C LEU A 289 -29.08 -11.29 8.29
N TYR A 290 -28.12 -10.69 8.97
CA TYR A 290 -28.29 -9.51 9.82
C TYR A 290 -27.23 -8.48 9.47
N ASP A 291 -27.65 -7.30 8.99
CA ASP A 291 -26.74 -6.24 8.52
C ASP A 291 -25.61 -6.78 7.62
N ASN A 292 -25.96 -7.68 6.71
CA ASN A 292 -25.01 -8.41 5.85
C ASN A 292 -24.02 -9.34 6.57
N ILE A 293 -24.22 -9.63 7.86
CA ILE A 293 -23.44 -10.64 8.59
C ILE A 293 -24.22 -11.98 8.52
N LYS A 294 -23.53 -13.02 8.06
CA LYS A 294 -24.08 -14.36 8.02
C LYS A 294 -24.05 -14.98 9.42
N VAL A 295 -25.20 -15.40 9.93
CA VAL A 295 -25.35 -16.07 11.23
C VAL A 295 -25.83 -17.49 11.01
N ILE A 296 -25.05 -18.48 11.44
CA ILE A 296 -25.37 -19.92 11.31
C ILE A 296 -25.81 -20.43 12.67
N PRO A 297 -27.04 -20.92 12.82
CA PRO A 297 -27.51 -21.50 14.05
C PRO A 297 -26.96 -22.92 14.29
N ASP A 298 -26.93 -23.35 15.54
CA ASP A 298 -26.32 -24.64 15.97
C ASP A 298 -26.98 -25.90 15.39
N TYR A 299 -28.25 -25.83 14.99
CA TYR A 299 -28.99 -26.98 14.49
C TYR A 299 -28.65 -27.43 13.06
N TYR A 300 -27.71 -26.74 12.38
CA TYR A 300 -27.21 -27.09 11.03
C TYR A 300 -25.88 -27.82 11.05
N ASN A 301 -25.40 -28.32 12.20
CA ASN A 301 -24.17 -29.12 12.31
C ASN A 301 -24.46 -30.57 12.62
#